data_5c3560cb0762ec54db3b3c84dc1861b2
#
_entry.id   5c3560cb0762ec54db3b3c84dc1861b2
#
_cell.length_a   1.000
_cell.length_b   1.000
_cell.length_c   1.000
_cell.angle_alpha   90.00
_cell.angle_beta   90.00
_cell.angle_gamma   90.00
#
_symmetry.space_group_name_H-M   'P 1'
#
loop_
_entity.id
_entity.type
_entity.pdbx_description
1 polymer ?
#
loop_
_entity_poly.entity_id
_entity_poly.type
_entity_poly.pdbx_seq_one_letter_code
_entity_poly.pdbx_strand_id
1 'polypeptide(L)'
;MHGDETTGYIMMLRLADYLLSNYNTNSRVTNILNNIELWILPNTNPDGTYYNSSTGTSITYARRYNANGVDLNRNYPDPRTGAHPDGNSFQAETQITMGFADTLNFVMGGNFHGGASVYSYPWDTWTTSARAHADDAWYRYTAKNFADSCIYYGPLNSISNYFKDTYTSGITEGADWYVVTGGRQDFMNYQKHCREATIEISLTKKLGSELLPNYWNVLKNPMLKLLEECLYGFKGTITDACTGLPIKAKVFVNSHDKDSSWVWS
;
A
#
# COMPACT_ATOMS: atom_id res chain seq x y z
N MET A 1 -4.33 -7.30 3.17
CA MET A 1 -5.62 -7.83 2.68
C MET A 1 -5.71 -9.35 2.71
N HIS A 2 -4.62 -10.09 2.67
CA HIS A 2 -4.66 -11.52 2.97
C HIS A 2 -4.80 -11.72 4.48
N GLY A 3 -5.73 -12.57 4.88
CA GLY A 3 -6.06 -12.71 6.31
C GLY A 3 -4.94 -13.33 7.15
N ASP A 4 -4.07 -14.14 6.55
CA ASP A 4 -2.94 -14.78 7.22
C ASP A 4 -1.67 -13.91 7.28
N GLU A 5 -1.69 -12.69 6.73
CA GLU A 5 -0.55 -11.76 6.72
C GLU A 5 -0.71 -10.70 7.80
N THR A 6 -0.66 -11.13 9.05
CA THR A 6 -1.10 -10.33 10.22
C THR A 6 -0.12 -9.26 10.66
N THR A 7 1.13 -9.29 10.21
CA THR A 7 2.16 -8.30 10.59
C THR A 7 1.75 -6.88 10.18
N GLY A 8 1.25 -6.70 8.95
CA GLY A 8 0.78 -5.39 8.46
C GLY A 8 -0.35 -4.83 9.32
N TYR A 9 -1.31 -5.67 9.69
CA TYR A 9 -2.41 -5.30 10.57
C TYR A 9 -1.90 -4.68 11.90
N ILE A 10 -0.98 -5.36 12.57
CA ILE A 10 -0.42 -4.88 13.85
C ILE A 10 0.43 -3.62 13.65
N MET A 11 1.23 -3.54 12.59
CA MET A 11 2.06 -2.36 12.31
C MET A 11 1.21 -1.12 12.02
N MET A 12 0.07 -1.27 11.35
CA MET A 12 -0.85 -0.15 11.11
C MET A 12 -1.51 0.36 12.40
N LEU A 13 -1.90 -0.53 13.32
CA LEU A 13 -2.39 -0.10 14.63
C LEU A 13 -1.31 0.61 15.45
N ARG A 14 -0.08 0.12 15.42
CA ARG A 14 1.07 0.79 16.07
C ARG A 14 1.42 2.12 15.45
N LEU A 15 1.29 2.24 14.12
CA LEU A 15 1.51 3.52 13.43
C LEU A 15 0.47 4.55 13.88
N ALA A 16 -0.81 4.17 13.94
CA ALA A 16 -1.89 5.04 14.41
C ALA A 16 -1.64 5.52 15.85
N ASP A 17 -1.35 4.59 16.76
CA ASP A 17 -1.01 4.90 18.16
C ASP A 17 0.20 5.83 18.26
N TYR A 18 1.27 5.54 17.51
CA TYR A 18 2.48 6.36 17.51
C TYR A 18 2.22 7.79 17.02
N LEU A 19 1.47 7.94 15.93
CA LEU A 19 1.15 9.25 15.37
C LEU A 19 0.32 10.07 16.36
N LEU A 20 -0.73 9.49 16.94
CA LEU A 20 -1.59 10.18 17.90
C LEU A 20 -0.85 10.54 19.20
N SER A 21 -0.06 9.61 19.75
CA SER A 21 0.68 9.83 20.98
C SER A 21 1.82 10.84 20.87
N ASN A 22 2.30 11.09 19.66
CA ASN A 22 3.42 12.02 19.40
C ASN A 22 2.98 13.32 18.73
N TYR A 23 1.70 13.52 18.49
CA TYR A 23 1.17 14.80 17.99
C TYR A 23 1.46 15.92 18.99
N ASN A 24 1.88 17.08 18.51
CA ASN A 24 2.35 18.25 19.29
C ASN A 24 3.60 18.04 20.16
N THR A 25 4.15 16.83 20.24
CA THR A 25 5.38 16.55 21.00
C THR A 25 6.57 16.21 20.11
N ASN A 26 6.32 15.68 18.93
CA ASN A 26 7.33 15.39 17.92
C ASN A 26 7.05 16.23 16.67
N SER A 27 7.96 17.13 16.30
CA SER A 27 7.77 18.07 15.19
C SER A 27 7.56 17.39 13.84
N ARG A 28 8.20 16.25 13.59
CA ARG A 28 8.03 15.45 12.37
C ARG A 28 6.60 14.91 12.27
N VAL A 29 6.11 14.28 13.34
CA VAL A 29 4.75 13.74 13.42
C VAL A 29 3.72 14.85 13.28
N THR A 30 3.91 15.94 13.99
CA THR A 30 3.03 17.12 13.95
C THR A 30 2.96 17.70 12.53
N ASN A 31 4.11 17.82 11.84
CA ASN A 31 4.13 18.30 10.46
C ASN A 31 3.38 17.37 9.50
N ILE A 32 3.53 16.05 9.64
CA ILE A 32 2.78 15.06 8.85
C ILE A 32 1.27 15.27 9.07
N LEU A 33 0.81 15.20 10.31
CA LEU A 33 -0.63 15.22 10.63
C LEU A 33 -1.30 16.58 10.36
N ASN A 34 -0.56 17.68 10.36
CA ASN A 34 -1.11 18.98 10.01
C ASN A 34 -1.26 19.20 8.49
N ASN A 35 -0.59 18.39 7.66
CA ASN A 35 -0.56 18.59 6.21
C ASN A 35 -1.08 17.41 5.39
N ILE A 36 -1.42 16.29 6.03
CA ILE A 36 -1.91 15.08 5.36
C ILE A 36 -3.17 14.60 6.07
N GLU A 37 -4.21 14.32 5.30
CA GLU A 37 -5.35 13.52 5.74
C GLU A 37 -4.99 12.04 5.58
N LEU A 38 -4.80 11.34 6.70
CA LEU A 38 -4.34 9.95 6.72
C LEU A 38 -5.48 8.99 7.09
N TRP A 39 -5.71 8.02 6.23
CA TRP A 39 -6.65 6.93 6.46
C TRP A 39 -5.90 5.62 6.65
N ILE A 40 -6.17 4.92 7.74
CA ILE A 40 -5.55 3.63 8.07
C ILE A 40 -6.66 2.58 8.13
N LEU A 41 -6.56 1.55 7.28
CA LEU A 41 -7.41 0.37 7.25
C LEU A 41 -6.58 -0.83 7.77
N PRO A 42 -6.58 -1.12 9.08
CA PRO A 42 -5.66 -2.10 9.65
C PRO A 42 -5.91 -3.52 9.14
N ASN A 43 -7.18 -3.91 9.00
CA ASN A 43 -7.57 -5.25 8.57
C ASN A 43 -8.73 -5.17 7.58
N THR A 44 -8.46 -5.52 6.32
CA THR A 44 -9.45 -5.52 5.24
C THR A 44 -10.07 -6.89 4.98
N ASN A 45 -9.61 -7.93 5.67
CA ASN A 45 -10.12 -9.30 5.56
C ASN A 45 -10.27 -9.95 6.95
N PRO A 46 -11.20 -9.47 7.78
CA PRO A 46 -11.39 -10.00 9.13
C PRO A 46 -11.80 -11.49 9.14
N ASP A 47 -12.60 -11.91 8.17
CA ASP A 47 -13.05 -13.29 8.06
C ASP A 47 -11.90 -14.27 7.73
N GLY A 48 -10.94 -13.82 6.91
CA GLY A 48 -9.70 -14.57 6.67
C GLY A 48 -8.77 -14.57 7.90
N THR A 49 -8.63 -13.41 8.55
CA THR A 49 -7.76 -13.26 9.72
C THR A 49 -8.24 -14.09 10.91
N TYR A 50 -9.54 -14.07 11.17
CA TYR A 50 -10.14 -14.76 12.33
C TYR A 50 -10.88 -16.05 11.92
N TYR A 51 -10.47 -16.66 10.81
CA TYR A 51 -11.11 -17.87 10.30
C TYR A 51 -11.14 -18.96 11.37
N ASN A 52 -12.29 -19.62 11.52
CA ASN A 52 -12.55 -20.62 12.55
C ASN A 52 -12.29 -20.18 14.00
N SER A 53 -12.25 -18.89 14.29
CA SER A 53 -12.16 -18.36 15.64
C SER A 53 -13.55 -18.15 16.23
N SER A 54 -13.93 -18.95 17.22
CA SER A 54 -15.23 -18.83 17.87
C SER A 54 -15.43 -17.52 18.64
N THR A 55 -14.32 -16.86 19.01
CA THR A 55 -14.33 -15.58 19.75
C THR A 55 -13.97 -14.39 18.88
N GLY A 56 -13.58 -14.59 17.61
CA GLY A 56 -13.07 -13.53 16.74
C GLY A 56 -11.73 -12.94 17.18
N THR A 57 -10.96 -13.65 18.00
CA THR A 57 -9.69 -13.15 18.57
C THR A 57 -8.48 -14.02 18.24
N SER A 58 -8.67 -15.25 17.81
CA SER A 58 -7.58 -16.18 17.48
C SER A 58 -7.23 -16.11 15.99
N ILE A 59 -5.94 -15.95 15.70
CA ILE A 59 -5.37 -16.01 14.37
C ILE A 59 -4.77 -17.38 14.02
N THR A 60 -5.00 -18.41 14.83
CA THR A 60 -4.40 -19.75 14.67
C THR A 60 -4.69 -20.32 13.29
N TYR A 61 -5.93 -20.23 12.84
CA TYR A 61 -6.41 -20.73 11.56
C TYR A 61 -6.53 -19.64 10.49
N ALA A 62 -5.92 -18.47 10.73
CA ALA A 62 -5.92 -17.40 9.72
C ALA A 62 -5.49 -17.92 8.35
N ARG A 63 -6.22 -17.52 7.31
CA ARG A 63 -6.01 -17.96 5.93
C ARG A 63 -5.95 -16.77 4.97
N ARG A 64 -5.31 -16.99 3.82
CA ARG A 64 -5.15 -15.99 2.76
C ARG A 64 -6.50 -15.42 2.29
N TYR A 65 -7.44 -16.31 2.02
CA TYR A 65 -8.73 -16.04 1.39
C TYR A 65 -9.76 -15.45 2.34
N ASN A 66 -10.79 -14.80 1.82
CA ASN A 66 -11.94 -14.34 2.60
C ASN A 66 -12.90 -15.50 2.99
N ALA A 67 -14.08 -15.17 3.54
CA ALA A 67 -15.09 -16.14 3.93
C ALA A 67 -15.50 -17.06 2.78
N ASN A 68 -15.57 -16.53 1.56
CA ASN A 68 -15.99 -17.24 0.37
C ASN A 68 -14.86 -18.02 -0.35
N GLY A 69 -13.66 -18.03 0.21
CA GLY A 69 -12.49 -18.69 -0.40
C GLY A 69 -11.90 -17.93 -1.58
N VAL A 70 -12.18 -16.64 -1.71
CA VAL A 70 -11.67 -15.77 -2.78
C VAL A 70 -10.42 -15.02 -2.32
N ASP A 71 -9.42 -14.97 -3.21
CA ASP A 71 -8.23 -14.13 -3.03
C ASP A 71 -8.59 -12.67 -3.34
N LEU A 72 -8.67 -11.84 -2.31
CA LEU A 72 -9.05 -10.44 -2.48
C LEU A 72 -8.05 -9.64 -3.33
N ASN A 73 -6.78 -10.05 -3.38
CA ASN A 73 -5.77 -9.43 -4.24
C ASN A 73 -5.74 -10.00 -5.66
N ARG A 74 -6.84 -10.58 -6.12
CA ARG A 74 -7.14 -11.00 -7.49
C ARG A 74 -8.55 -10.57 -7.91
N ASN A 75 -9.29 -9.89 -7.02
CA ASN A 75 -10.71 -9.61 -7.16
C ASN A 75 -11.02 -8.14 -7.45
N TYR A 76 -10.02 -7.35 -7.86
CA TYR A 76 -10.21 -5.98 -8.35
C TYR A 76 -10.28 -5.96 -9.89
N PRO A 77 -10.91 -4.92 -10.48
CA PRO A 77 -10.79 -4.69 -11.91
C PRO A 77 -9.33 -4.49 -12.32
N ASP A 78 -8.95 -5.14 -13.40
CA ASP A 78 -7.57 -5.14 -13.91
C ASP A 78 -7.50 -4.37 -15.23
N PRO A 79 -6.50 -3.51 -15.45
CA PRO A 79 -6.41 -2.69 -16.67
C PRO A 79 -6.13 -3.49 -17.94
N ARG A 80 -5.64 -4.73 -17.81
CA ARG A 80 -5.32 -5.61 -18.93
C ARG A 80 -6.40 -6.68 -19.17
N THR A 81 -6.92 -7.30 -18.10
CA THR A 81 -7.81 -8.47 -18.19
C THR A 81 -9.27 -8.16 -17.90
N GLY A 82 -9.59 -6.91 -17.51
CA GLY A 82 -10.96 -6.44 -17.35
C GLY A 82 -11.51 -6.53 -15.93
N ALA A 83 -12.84 -6.49 -15.80
CA ALA A 83 -13.51 -6.26 -14.51
C ALA A 83 -13.38 -7.45 -13.53
N HIS A 84 -13.36 -8.68 -14.03
CA HIS A 84 -13.38 -9.90 -13.20
C HIS A 84 -12.26 -10.87 -13.64
N PRO A 85 -10.99 -10.54 -13.36
CA PRO A 85 -9.85 -11.34 -13.83
C PRO A 85 -9.78 -12.72 -13.18
N ASP A 86 -10.35 -12.88 -11.99
CA ASP A 86 -10.43 -14.15 -11.24
C ASP A 86 -11.71 -14.97 -11.52
N GLY A 87 -12.61 -14.45 -12.37
CA GLY A 87 -13.89 -15.09 -12.69
C GLY A 87 -14.94 -15.03 -11.57
N ASN A 88 -14.65 -14.43 -10.44
CA ASN A 88 -15.58 -14.26 -9.33
C ASN A 88 -16.31 -12.90 -9.41
N SER A 89 -17.49 -12.83 -8.79
CA SER A 89 -18.10 -11.53 -8.48
C SER A 89 -17.25 -10.78 -7.44
N PHE A 90 -17.36 -9.45 -7.44
CA PHE A 90 -16.69 -8.67 -6.41
C PHE A 90 -17.14 -9.06 -5.02
N GLN A 91 -16.18 -9.34 -4.15
CA GLN A 91 -16.44 -9.67 -2.77
C GLN A 91 -16.84 -8.41 -1.97
N ALA A 92 -17.51 -8.59 -0.84
CA ALA A 92 -17.94 -7.47 0.00
C ALA A 92 -16.76 -6.56 0.39
N GLU A 93 -15.64 -7.14 0.77
CA GLU A 93 -14.41 -6.44 1.14
C GLU A 93 -13.83 -5.63 -0.04
N THR A 94 -13.88 -6.21 -1.25
CA THR A 94 -13.45 -5.53 -2.48
C THR A 94 -14.38 -4.37 -2.80
N GLN A 95 -15.71 -4.59 -2.74
CA GLN A 95 -16.71 -3.55 -2.99
C GLN A 95 -16.59 -2.38 -2.01
N ILE A 96 -16.42 -2.67 -0.71
CA ILE A 96 -16.24 -1.65 0.33
C ILE A 96 -14.96 -0.85 0.06
N THR A 97 -13.85 -1.52 -0.29
CA THR A 97 -12.58 -0.83 -0.59
C THR A 97 -12.69 0.05 -1.84
N MET A 98 -13.33 -0.46 -2.90
CA MET A 98 -13.57 0.32 -4.12
C MET A 98 -14.47 1.52 -3.85
N GLY A 99 -15.60 1.31 -3.15
CA GLY A 99 -16.52 2.38 -2.79
C GLY A 99 -15.87 3.44 -1.89
N PHE A 100 -15.04 3.03 -0.93
CA PHE A 100 -14.29 3.97 -0.12
C PHE A 100 -13.28 4.77 -0.97
N ALA A 101 -12.60 4.13 -1.92
CA ALA A 101 -11.69 4.82 -2.82
C ALA A 101 -12.39 5.81 -3.78
N ASP A 102 -13.73 5.71 -3.93
CA ASP A 102 -14.54 6.66 -4.71
C ASP A 102 -14.95 7.90 -3.90
N THR A 103 -14.82 7.87 -2.58
CA THR A 103 -15.26 9.00 -1.72
C THR A 103 -14.24 10.12 -1.63
N LEU A 104 -12.96 9.82 -1.88
CA LEU A 104 -11.84 10.74 -1.75
C LEU A 104 -10.87 10.58 -2.93
N ASN A 105 -10.17 11.65 -3.26
CA ASN A 105 -9.07 11.62 -4.23
C ASN A 105 -7.76 11.30 -3.50
N PHE A 106 -7.51 10.02 -3.22
CA PHE A 106 -6.26 9.60 -2.59
C PHE A 106 -5.07 9.85 -3.51
N VAL A 107 -4.04 10.49 -2.99
CA VAL A 107 -2.82 10.80 -3.77
C VAL A 107 -1.79 9.67 -3.69
N MET A 108 -1.70 9.01 -2.54
CA MET A 108 -0.73 7.93 -2.30
C MET A 108 -1.31 6.86 -1.38
N GLY A 109 -0.88 5.62 -1.57
CA GLY A 109 -1.26 4.48 -0.75
C GLY A 109 -0.11 3.51 -0.51
N GLY A 110 -0.23 2.74 0.56
CA GLY A 110 0.63 1.60 0.86
C GLY A 110 -0.21 0.40 1.25
N ASN A 111 -0.06 -0.71 0.56
CA ASN A 111 -0.73 -1.96 0.83
C ASN A 111 0.27 -2.94 1.45
N PHE A 112 0.12 -3.19 2.77
CA PHE A 112 1.08 -4.01 3.52
C PHE A 112 0.70 -5.49 3.48
N HIS A 113 1.66 -6.31 3.09
CA HIS A 113 1.58 -7.76 2.93
C HIS A 113 2.66 -8.48 3.74
N GLY A 114 2.66 -9.81 3.67
CA GLY A 114 3.67 -10.68 4.27
C GLY A 114 3.79 -12.01 3.55
N GLY A 115 4.96 -12.63 3.68
CA GLY A 115 5.40 -13.82 2.95
C GLY A 115 6.72 -13.58 2.22
N ALA A 116 7.15 -12.32 2.18
CA ALA A 116 8.42 -11.84 1.66
C ALA A 116 8.83 -10.56 2.41
N SER A 117 10.02 -10.02 2.16
CA SER A 117 10.38 -8.65 2.54
C SER A 117 10.93 -7.91 1.31
N VAL A 118 10.03 -7.18 0.65
CA VAL A 118 10.33 -6.45 -0.60
C VAL A 118 9.31 -5.32 -0.80
N TYR A 119 9.75 -4.20 -1.32
CA TYR A 119 8.88 -3.14 -1.80
C TYR A 119 8.58 -3.38 -3.29
N SER A 120 7.33 -3.74 -3.58
CA SER A 120 6.81 -3.92 -4.93
C SER A 120 6.01 -2.71 -5.36
N TYR A 121 6.25 -2.22 -6.58
CA TYR A 121 5.59 -1.05 -7.14
C TYR A 121 5.01 -1.36 -8.53
N PRO A 122 4.09 -0.53 -9.05
CA PRO A 122 3.37 -0.82 -10.29
C PRO A 122 4.31 -0.93 -11.51
N TRP A 123 3.93 -1.81 -12.42
CA TRP A 123 2.65 -2.52 -12.49
C TRP A 123 2.77 -3.97 -12.02
N ASP A 124 1.64 -4.55 -11.58
CA ASP A 124 1.54 -5.98 -11.30
C ASP A 124 1.14 -6.76 -12.56
N THR A 125 0.42 -6.14 -13.50
CA THR A 125 -0.10 -6.79 -14.72
C THR A 125 0.84 -6.70 -15.92
N TRP A 126 1.74 -5.72 -15.98
CA TRP A 126 2.71 -5.53 -17.06
C TRP A 126 4.13 -5.44 -16.54
N THR A 127 5.06 -6.17 -17.16
CA THR A 127 6.49 -6.05 -16.86
C THR A 127 7.04 -4.68 -17.25
N THR A 128 8.15 -4.25 -16.63
CA THR A 128 8.85 -2.99 -16.97
C THR A 128 9.15 -2.90 -18.46
N SER A 129 9.62 -3.98 -19.06
CA SER A 129 9.97 -4.01 -20.50
C SER A 129 8.74 -3.86 -21.41
N ALA A 130 7.56 -4.28 -20.96
CA ALA A 130 6.33 -4.14 -21.72
C ALA A 130 5.70 -2.76 -21.51
N ARG A 131 5.64 -2.27 -20.28
CA ARG A 131 4.97 -1.03 -19.93
C ARG A 131 5.39 -0.52 -18.54
N ALA A 132 6.48 0.24 -18.45
CA ALA A 132 6.86 0.91 -17.20
C ALA A 132 5.82 1.99 -16.82
N HIS A 133 5.56 2.17 -15.52
CA HIS A 133 4.72 3.25 -15.01
C HIS A 133 5.30 4.62 -15.38
N ALA A 134 4.47 5.65 -15.57
CA ALA A 134 4.95 7.00 -15.86
C ALA A 134 5.90 7.51 -14.77
N ASP A 135 5.54 7.26 -13.52
CA ASP A 135 6.33 7.66 -12.34
C ASP A 135 7.33 6.59 -11.88
N ASP A 136 7.83 5.71 -12.76
CA ASP A 136 8.77 4.63 -12.40
C ASP A 136 9.98 5.14 -11.61
N ALA A 137 10.55 6.27 -12.02
CA ALA A 137 11.69 6.87 -11.34
C ALA A 137 11.37 7.28 -9.88
N TRP A 138 10.17 7.83 -9.64
CA TRP A 138 9.71 8.18 -8.31
C TRP A 138 9.44 6.93 -7.46
N TYR A 139 8.82 5.89 -8.05
CA TYR A 139 8.61 4.62 -7.36
C TYR A 139 9.92 3.97 -6.94
N ARG A 140 10.92 3.93 -7.84
CA ARG A 140 12.26 3.43 -7.51
C ARG A 140 12.92 4.21 -6.38
N TYR A 141 12.78 5.53 -6.39
CA TYR A 141 13.31 6.39 -5.33
C TYR A 141 12.66 6.10 -3.98
N THR A 142 11.33 6.08 -3.91
CA THR A 142 10.59 5.83 -2.65
C THR A 142 10.81 4.41 -2.14
N ALA A 143 10.73 3.43 -3.03
CA ALA A 143 11.00 2.03 -2.72
C ALA A 143 12.42 1.82 -2.18
N LYS A 144 13.42 2.44 -2.84
CA LYS A 144 14.81 2.34 -2.42
C LYS A 144 15.05 2.96 -1.05
N ASN A 145 14.48 4.13 -0.78
CA ASN A 145 14.57 4.78 0.53
C ASN A 145 13.95 3.91 1.65
N PHE A 146 12.83 3.28 1.36
CA PHE A 146 12.17 2.36 2.30
C PHE A 146 13.04 1.11 2.54
N ALA A 147 13.45 0.45 1.46
CA ALA A 147 14.23 -0.78 1.53
C ALA A 147 15.61 -0.58 2.17
N ASP A 148 16.34 0.50 1.83
CA ASP A 148 17.65 0.80 2.44
C ASP A 148 17.55 1.01 3.93
N SER A 149 16.48 1.67 4.39
CA SER A 149 16.21 1.83 5.82
C SER A 149 15.99 0.47 6.49
N CYS A 150 15.20 -0.42 5.87
CA CYS A 150 14.95 -1.77 6.37
C CYS A 150 16.23 -2.63 6.37
N ILE A 151 17.02 -2.56 5.30
CA ILE A 151 18.30 -3.27 5.16
C ILE A 151 19.30 -2.84 6.23
N TYR A 152 19.36 -1.55 6.51
CA TYR A 152 20.28 -1.01 7.51
C TYR A 152 19.86 -1.34 8.94
N TYR A 153 18.60 -1.09 9.29
CA TYR A 153 18.11 -1.25 10.65
C TYR A 153 17.69 -2.67 11.00
N GLY A 154 17.41 -3.55 10.02
CA GLY A 154 16.98 -4.92 10.25
C GLY A 154 17.97 -5.71 11.13
N PRO A 155 19.25 -5.86 10.75
CA PRO A 155 20.23 -6.58 11.57
C PRO A 155 20.44 -5.99 12.96
N LEU A 156 20.32 -4.66 13.11
CA LEU A 156 20.42 -3.96 14.40
C LEU A 156 19.25 -4.29 15.34
N ASN A 157 18.17 -4.83 14.80
CA ASN A 157 16.97 -5.25 15.52
C ASN A 157 16.75 -6.78 15.40
N SER A 158 17.81 -7.55 15.20
CA SER A 158 17.80 -9.02 15.14
C SER A 158 16.94 -9.60 13.99
N ILE A 159 16.76 -8.84 12.91
CA ILE A 159 16.12 -9.30 11.67
C ILE A 159 17.19 -9.40 10.58
N SER A 160 17.81 -10.59 10.48
CA SER A 160 18.88 -10.83 9.48
C SER A 160 18.30 -10.87 8.06
N ASN A 161 19.08 -10.41 7.09
CA ASN A 161 18.70 -10.37 5.66
C ASN A 161 17.38 -9.64 5.34
N TYR A 162 16.91 -8.77 6.23
CA TYR A 162 15.67 -8.05 6.05
C TYR A 162 15.72 -7.17 4.79
N PHE A 163 14.73 -7.29 3.94
CA PHE A 163 14.67 -6.69 2.58
C PHE A 163 15.83 -7.14 1.66
N LYS A 164 16.38 -8.34 1.90
CA LYS A 164 17.36 -8.99 1.02
C LYS A 164 17.03 -10.45 0.73
N ASP A 165 15.93 -10.94 1.24
CA ASP A 165 15.49 -12.34 1.10
C ASP A 165 14.94 -12.62 -0.30
N THR A 166 14.24 -11.69 -0.93
CA THR A 166 13.66 -11.84 -2.27
C THR A 166 14.56 -11.22 -3.33
N TYR A 167 14.98 -9.97 -3.11
CA TYR A 167 15.92 -9.24 -3.97
C TYR A 167 16.98 -8.55 -3.13
N THR A 168 18.24 -8.57 -3.56
CA THR A 168 19.35 -7.94 -2.83
C THR A 168 19.18 -6.42 -2.67
N SER A 169 18.42 -5.79 -3.57
CA SER A 169 18.06 -4.38 -3.51
C SER A 169 16.86 -4.08 -2.62
N GLY A 170 16.08 -5.10 -2.23
CA GLY A 170 14.84 -4.97 -1.48
C GLY A 170 13.66 -4.36 -2.24
N ILE A 171 13.80 -4.17 -3.57
CA ILE A 171 12.76 -3.56 -4.42
C ILE A 171 12.55 -4.33 -5.71
N THR A 172 11.33 -4.28 -6.24
CA THR A 172 10.99 -4.83 -7.55
C THR A 172 9.79 -4.09 -8.15
N GLU A 173 9.66 -4.07 -9.47
CA GLU A 173 8.36 -3.88 -10.10
C GLU A 173 7.56 -5.18 -9.96
N GLY A 174 6.25 -5.08 -9.75
CA GLY A 174 5.41 -6.22 -9.42
C GLY A 174 5.47 -7.35 -10.45
N ALA A 175 5.21 -7.04 -11.70
CA ALA A 175 5.17 -8.05 -12.76
C ALA A 175 6.56 -8.60 -13.14
N ASP A 176 7.65 -7.88 -12.82
CA ASP A 176 9.01 -8.42 -12.98
C ASP A 176 9.33 -9.48 -11.92
N TRP A 177 8.61 -9.47 -10.80
CA TRP A 177 8.63 -10.57 -9.84
C TRP A 177 7.73 -11.72 -10.32
N TYR A 178 6.44 -11.45 -10.45
CA TYR A 178 5.47 -12.34 -11.12
C TYR A 178 4.20 -11.57 -11.49
N VAL A 179 3.63 -11.90 -12.64
CA VAL A 179 2.43 -11.23 -13.13
C VAL A 179 1.23 -11.52 -12.22
N VAL A 180 0.58 -10.46 -11.75
CA VAL A 180 -0.67 -10.50 -11.00
C VAL A 180 -1.73 -9.73 -11.78
N THR A 181 -2.92 -10.31 -11.92
CA THR A 181 -4.10 -9.63 -12.45
C THR A 181 -5.15 -9.47 -11.37
N GLY A 182 -5.88 -8.36 -11.38
CA GLY A 182 -6.89 -8.06 -10.36
C GLY A 182 -6.32 -7.69 -9.00
N GLY A 183 -5.07 -7.25 -8.95
CA GLY A 183 -4.42 -6.73 -7.76
C GLY A 183 -4.93 -5.34 -7.36
N ARG A 184 -4.96 -5.05 -6.06
CA ARG A 184 -5.35 -3.74 -5.55
C ARG A 184 -4.40 -2.64 -6.01
N GLN A 185 -3.11 -2.92 -6.07
CA GLN A 185 -2.08 -1.96 -6.51
C GLN A 185 -2.42 -1.36 -7.87
N ASP A 186 -2.66 -2.19 -8.89
CA ASP A 186 -2.96 -1.72 -10.24
C ASP A 186 -4.32 -1.03 -10.32
N PHE A 187 -5.33 -1.51 -9.57
CA PHE A 187 -6.61 -0.83 -9.46
C PHE A 187 -6.48 0.59 -8.91
N MET A 188 -5.74 0.78 -7.82
CA MET A 188 -5.55 2.09 -7.21
C MET A 188 -4.77 3.03 -8.15
N ASN A 189 -3.75 2.54 -8.80
CA ASN A 189 -2.95 3.34 -9.73
C ASN A 189 -3.72 3.69 -11.02
N TYR A 190 -4.32 2.71 -11.68
CA TYR A 190 -4.90 2.89 -13.00
C TYR A 190 -6.30 3.51 -12.95
N GLN A 191 -7.15 3.11 -12.01
CA GLN A 191 -8.54 3.54 -11.97
C GLN A 191 -8.79 4.65 -10.95
N LYS A 192 -8.00 4.73 -9.89
CA LYS A 192 -8.14 5.75 -8.84
C LYS A 192 -7.07 6.84 -8.90
N HIS A 193 -6.08 6.69 -9.78
CA HIS A 193 -4.98 7.66 -9.95
C HIS A 193 -4.19 7.93 -8.66
N CYS A 194 -4.22 6.96 -7.74
CA CYS A 194 -3.53 6.97 -6.47
C CYS A 194 -2.20 6.21 -6.61
N ARG A 195 -1.10 6.81 -6.20
CA ARG A 195 0.24 6.16 -6.22
C ARG A 195 0.33 5.14 -5.09
N GLU A 196 -0.23 3.95 -5.29
CA GLU A 196 -0.17 2.84 -4.33
C GLU A 196 0.93 1.85 -4.69
N ALA A 197 1.62 1.35 -3.67
CA ALA A 197 2.60 0.27 -3.77
C ALA A 197 2.24 -0.87 -2.81
N THR A 198 2.68 -2.08 -3.13
CA THR A 198 2.57 -3.27 -2.29
C THR A 198 3.88 -3.48 -1.53
N ILE A 199 3.82 -3.53 -0.20
CA ILE A 199 5.00 -3.62 0.65
C ILE A 199 4.92 -4.89 1.48
N GLU A 200 5.69 -5.88 1.11
CA GLU A 200 5.85 -7.13 1.85
C GLU A 200 6.82 -6.88 3.01
N ILE A 201 6.33 -6.96 4.25
CA ILE A 201 7.10 -6.50 5.42
C ILE A 201 7.56 -7.61 6.35
N SER A 202 7.29 -8.86 6.03
CA SER A 202 7.80 -9.98 6.84
C SER A 202 7.80 -11.28 6.06
N LEU A 203 8.90 -12.00 6.11
CA LEU A 203 9.01 -13.33 5.50
C LEU A 203 8.02 -14.32 6.12
N THR A 204 7.76 -14.19 7.43
CA THR A 204 6.77 -14.98 8.14
C THR A 204 5.44 -14.26 8.17
N LYS A 205 4.39 -14.85 7.59
CA LYS A 205 3.06 -14.26 7.48
C LYS A 205 2.41 -13.95 8.83
N LYS A 206 2.55 -14.86 9.80
CA LYS A 206 2.09 -14.70 11.18
C LYS A 206 3.28 -14.65 12.12
N LEU A 207 3.81 -13.47 12.37
CA LEU A 207 4.91 -13.28 13.31
C LEU A 207 4.47 -13.58 14.75
N GLY A 208 5.37 -14.21 15.52
CA GLY A 208 5.20 -14.31 16.97
C GLY A 208 5.19 -12.92 17.62
N SER A 209 4.41 -12.77 18.67
CA SER A 209 4.24 -11.48 19.38
C SER A 209 5.57 -10.92 19.90
N GLU A 210 6.51 -11.78 20.24
CA GLU A 210 7.86 -11.45 20.73
C GLU A 210 8.73 -10.74 19.69
N LEU A 211 8.47 -10.94 18.39
CA LEU A 211 9.22 -10.31 17.30
C LEU A 211 8.64 -8.97 16.85
N LEU A 212 7.36 -8.72 17.15
CA LEU A 212 6.67 -7.50 16.69
C LEU A 212 7.35 -6.19 17.13
N PRO A 213 7.93 -6.06 18.35
CA PRO A 213 8.68 -4.86 18.72
C PRO A 213 9.91 -4.60 17.83
N ASN A 214 10.61 -5.65 17.41
CA ASN A 214 11.78 -5.53 16.53
C ASN A 214 11.37 -5.02 15.16
N TYR A 215 10.31 -5.58 14.59
CA TYR A 215 9.76 -5.11 13.30
C TYR A 215 9.26 -3.66 13.38
N TRP A 216 8.60 -3.28 14.47
CA TRP A 216 8.19 -1.89 14.69
C TRP A 216 9.38 -0.92 14.73
N ASN A 217 10.44 -1.28 15.44
CA ASN A 217 11.64 -0.45 15.54
C ASN A 217 12.28 -0.17 14.18
N VAL A 218 12.23 -1.15 13.27
CA VAL A 218 12.75 -0.99 11.91
C VAL A 218 11.76 -0.23 11.02
N LEU A 219 10.48 -0.61 11.02
CA LEU A 219 9.48 -0.14 10.05
C LEU A 219 8.97 1.29 10.35
N LYS A 220 8.99 1.72 11.60
CA LYS A 220 8.48 3.04 11.99
C LYS A 220 9.05 4.18 11.14
N ASN A 221 10.36 4.23 10.99
CA ASN A 221 11.00 5.33 10.26
C ASN A 221 10.72 5.30 8.74
N PRO A 222 10.86 4.18 8.02
CA PRO A 222 10.51 4.14 6.60
C PRO A 222 9.00 4.38 6.35
N MET A 223 8.09 3.96 7.23
CA MET A 223 6.67 4.31 7.12
C MET A 223 6.43 5.81 7.27
N LEU A 224 7.10 6.49 8.22
CA LEU A 224 7.00 7.95 8.34
C LEU A 224 7.58 8.65 7.11
N LYS A 225 8.69 8.17 6.55
CA LYS A 225 9.26 8.71 5.29
C LYS A 225 8.29 8.55 4.12
N LEU A 226 7.61 7.41 4.04
CA LEU A 226 6.61 7.19 3.01
C LEU A 226 5.45 8.20 3.12
N LEU A 227 4.97 8.49 4.33
CA LEU A 227 3.97 9.54 4.55
C LEU A 227 4.49 10.93 4.17
N GLU A 228 5.75 11.22 4.43
CA GLU A 228 6.38 12.50 4.08
C GLU A 228 6.42 12.76 2.56
N GLU A 229 6.42 11.71 1.72
CA GLU A 229 6.34 11.88 0.26
C GLU A 229 5.06 12.63 -0.16
N CYS A 230 3.96 12.53 0.59
CA CYS A 230 2.75 13.32 0.35
C CYS A 230 2.92 14.83 0.61
N LEU A 231 4.00 15.25 1.28
CA LEU A 231 4.27 16.67 1.55
C LEU A 231 4.90 17.38 0.36
N TYR A 232 5.47 16.63 -0.58
CA TYR A 232 6.15 17.14 -1.76
C TYR A 232 5.22 17.23 -2.96
N GLY A 233 5.60 18.04 -3.95
CA GLY A 233 4.86 18.22 -5.19
C GLY A 233 4.13 19.56 -5.29
N PHE A 234 3.40 19.73 -6.37
CA PHE A 234 2.59 20.92 -6.60
C PHE A 234 1.25 20.80 -5.88
N LYS A 235 0.88 21.84 -5.15
CA LYS A 235 -0.40 21.96 -4.43
C LYS A 235 -1.11 23.22 -4.87
N GLY A 236 -2.42 23.14 -5.07
CA GLY A 236 -3.20 24.30 -5.50
C GLY A 236 -4.68 23.97 -5.63
N THR A 237 -5.47 24.98 -5.91
CA THR A 237 -6.91 24.86 -6.22
C THR A 237 -7.12 25.24 -7.67
N ILE A 238 -7.85 24.42 -8.40
CA ILE A 238 -8.28 24.73 -9.76
C ILE A 238 -9.67 25.34 -9.69
N THR A 239 -9.81 26.53 -10.25
CA THR A 239 -11.07 27.28 -10.21
C THR A 239 -11.55 27.61 -11.62
N ASP A 240 -12.85 27.74 -11.76
CA ASP A 240 -13.48 28.29 -12.96
C ASP A 240 -13.08 29.77 -13.16
N ALA A 241 -12.62 30.11 -14.33
CA ALA A 241 -12.07 31.45 -14.62
C ALA A 241 -13.12 32.58 -14.53
N CYS A 242 -14.41 32.27 -14.68
CA CYS A 242 -15.48 33.26 -14.66
C CYS A 242 -16.07 33.41 -13.25
N THR A 243 -16.25 32.31 -12.53
CA THR A 243 -16.94 32.29 -11.23
C THR A 243 -15.98 32.29 -10.04
N GLY A 244 -14.72 31.88 -10.22
CA GLY A 244 -13.75 31.69 -9.15
C GLY A 244 -14.03 30.45 -8.25
N LEU A 245 -15.08 29.67 -8.55
CA LEU A 245 -15.43 28.49 -7.76
C LEU A 245 -14.52 27.30 -8.13
N PRO A 246 -14.22 26.42 -7.15
CA PRO A 246 -13.49 25.18 -7.41
C PRO A 246 -14.21 24.32 -8.45
N ILE A 247 -13.44 23.73 -9.36
CA ILE A 247 -13.96 22.79 -10.37
C ILE A 247 -13.12 21.51 -10.37
N LYS A 248 -13.77 20.37 -10.65
CA LYS A 248 -13.09 19.12 -10.90
C LYS A 248 -12.44 19.16 -12.28
N ALA A 249 -11.14 18.98 -12.33
CA ALA A 249 -10.37 19.01 -13.57
C ALA A 249 -9.36 17.88 -13.61
N LYS A 250 -9.10 17.36 -14.80
CA LYS A 250 -8.00 16.45 -15.07
C LYS A 250 -6.70 17.24 -15.10
N VAL A 251 -5.74 16.87 -14.27
CA VAL A 251 -4.40 17.45 -14.23
C VAL A 251 -3.40 16.42 -14.74
N PHE A 252 -2.60 16.80 -15.72
CA PHE A 252 -1.60 15.92 -16.30
C PHE A 252 -0.36 16.70 -16.73
N VAL A 253 0.77 16.01 -16.74
CA VAL A 253 2.04 16.55 -17.24
C VAL A 253 2.25 16.07 -18.67
N ASN A 254 2.27 17.02 -19.61
CA ASN A 254 2.45 16.72 -21.02
C ASN A 254 3.78 15.99 -21.26
N SER A 255 3.78 14.99 -22.13
CA SER A 255 4.93 14.13 -22.47
C SER A 255 5.46 13.26 -21.32
N HIS A 256 4.80 13.27 -20.14
CA HIS A 256 5.13 12.42 -19.01
C HIS A 256 4.01 11.42 -18.72
N ASP A 257 2.78 11.91 -18.52
CA ASP A 257 1.66 11.07 -18.09
C ASP A 257 1.17 10.15 -19.20
N LYS A 258 1.02 8.89 -18.85
CA LYS A 258 0.51 7.80 -19.68
C LYS A 258 -0.23 6.78 -18.79
N ASP A 259 -0.96 5.87 -19.41
CA ASP A 259 -1.57 4.74 -18.70
C ASP A 259 -2.34 5.15 -17.43
N SER A 260 -3.16 6.20 -17.53
CA SER A 260 -3.97 6.72 -16.41
C SER A 260 -3.18 7.35 -15.25
N SER A 261 -1.93 7.75 -15.43
CA SER A 261 -1.12 8.36 -14.36
C SER A 261 -1.48 9.82 -14.04
N TRP A 262 -2.37 10.45 -14.82
CA TRP A 262 -2.92 11.76 -14.50
C TRP A 262 -3.75 11.75 -13.18
N VAL A 263 -4.04 12.93 -12.61
CA VAL A 263 -4.81 13.04 -11.36
C VAL A 263 -6.04 13.94 -11.54
N TRP A 264 -7.01 13.81 -10.62
CA TRP A 264 -8.12 14.76 -10.47
C TRP A 264 -7.78 15.84 -9.45
N SER A 265 -8.26 17.08 -9.72
CA SER A 265 -8.26 18.16 -8.71
C SER A 265 -9.40 17.99 -7.73
#